data_0d0de16c350acf9f53f439a3a7555fa0
#
_entry.id   0d0de16c350acf9f53f439a3a7555fa0
#
_cell.length_a   1.000
_cell.length_b   1.000
_cell.length_c   1.000
_cell.angle_alpha   90.00
_cell.angle_beta   90.00
_cell.angle_gamma   90.00
#
_symmetry.space_group_name_H-M   'P 1'
#
loop_
_entity.id
_entity.type
_entity.pdbx_description
1 polymer ?
#
loop_
_entity_poly.entity_id
_entity_poly.type
_entity_poly.pdbx_seq_one_letter_code
_entity_poly.pdbx_strand_id
1 'polypeptide(L)'
;MVSGKQIWDYVATKKFWVEFLIMTFGMVLTAICVHYFLVPSKLIIGTISGLSIVLAEVSKSLFGVHLEVSVMIFVINAILLVLAYFLIGKEFGIKTVYTALILGPFTALFEKYLPYQMVITKLYGEKSAFFDAATGGWSPVALHDGVSSLMGDPWFDLLCFVLILSFSQATLFKINASTGGLDILAKIVNKYLHFDIGASVTVAGTAICLTAFAINPFNIVVIGLIGTWINGLVVDYFTAGLNNRKRVCIISPQYRHIQDFIINELQRGVTMYDVTGGYSNQKKVEIEALLTKDEFSKLMNHINENGINAFITAGNVSEVYGLWASKKEKTKQERVKL
;
A
#
# COMPACT_ATOMS: atom_id res chain seq x y z
N MET A 1 20.36 21.73 -11.28
CA MET A 1 21.11 20.52 -10.85
C MET A 1 21.12 20.50 -9.34
N VAL A 2 20.69 19.40 -8.70
CA VAL A 2 20.77 19.27 -7.24
C VAL A 2 22.23 19.11 -6.86
N SER A 3 22.77 20.00 -5.99
CA SER A 3 24.15 19.92 -5.54
C SER A 3 24.37 18.64 -4.73
N GLY A 4 25.51 17.95 -4.93
CA GLY A 4 25.84 16.72 -4.18
C GLY A 4 25.74 16.89 -2.65
N LYS A 5 25.96 18.09 -2.14
CA LYS A 5 25.79 18.46 -0.74
C LYS A 5 24.34 18.36 -0.26
N GLN A 6 23.37 18.73 -1.10
CA GLN A 6 21.92 18.62 -0.78
C GLN A 6 21.46 17.16 -0.72
N ILE A 7 22.06 16.27 -1.54
CA ILE A 7 21.78 14.83 -1.49
C ILE A 7 22.31 14.22 -0.19
N TRP A 8 23.53 14.55 0.22
CA TRP A 8 24.12 14.10 1.47
C TRP A 8 23.34 14.58 2.69
N ASP A 9 22.90 15.83 2.70
CA ASP A 9 22.08 16.40 3.79
C ASP A 9 20.72 15.68 3.87
N TYR A 10 20.12 15.27 2.75
CA TYR A 10 18.87 14.50 2.74
C TYR A 10 19.08 13.08 3.25
N VAL A 11 20.13 12.38 2.79
CA VAL A 11 20.48 11.02 3.25
C VAL A 11 20.81 10.98 4.75
N ALA A 12 21.37 12.05 5.31
CA ALA A 12 21.65 12.15 6.74
C ALA A 12 20.39 12.34 7.60
N THR A 13 19.20 12.56 7.00
CA THR A 13 17.97 12.78 7.76
C THR A 13 17.37 11.47 8.30
N LYS A 14 16.85 11.51 9.53
CA LYS A 14 16.07 10.39 10.10
C LYS A 14 14.89 9.99 9.20
N LYS A 15 14.29 10.96 8.50
CA LYS A 15 13.17 10.74 7.59
C LYS A 15 13.55 9.80 6.44
N PHE A 16 14.72 10.04 5.81
CA PHE A 16 15.21 9.19 4.72
C PHE A 16 15.33 7.72 5.15
N TRP A 17 15.96 7.45 6.29
CA TRP A 17 16.16 6.09 6.78
C TRP A 17 14.86 5.39 7.15
N VAL A 18 13.90 6.13 7.73
CA VAL A 18 12.57 5.57 8.01
C VAL A 18 11.84 5.21 6.72
N GLU A 19 11.82 6.10 5.72
CA GLU A 19 11.20 5.82 4.41
C GLU A 19 11.90 4.66 3.68
N PHE A 20 13.23 4.60 3.75
CA PHE A 20 14.03 3.52 3.18
C PHE A 20 13.69 2.17 3.82
N LEU A 21 13.60 2.09 5.15
CA LEU A 21 13.18 0.87 5.86
C LEU A 21 11.75 0.46 5.51
N ILE A 22 10.83 1.41 5.40
CA ILE A 22 9.44 1.15 4.99
C ILE A 22 9.40 0.60 3.55
N MET A 23 10.15 1.20 2.62
CA MET A 23 10.24 0.69 1.24
C MET A 23 10.79 -0.74 1.20
N THR A 24 11.90 -0.98 1.89
CA THR A 24 12.52 -2.30 1.95
C THR A 24 11.58 -3.35 2.56
N PHE A 25 10.93 -3.01 3.68
CA PHE A 25 9.96 -3.90 4.34
C PHE A 25 8.76 -4.21 3.43
N GLY A 26 8.18 -3.19 2.79
CA GLY A 26 7.09 -3.39 1.82
C GLY A 26 7.50 -4.30 0.67
N MET A 27 8.72 -4.12 0.14
CA MET A 27 9.21 -4.96 -0.96
C MET A 27 9.53 -6.39 -0.54
N VAL A 28 9.99 -6.62 0.70
CA VAL A 28 10.13 -7.98 1.26
C VAL A 28 8.77 -8.67 1.34
N LEU A 29 7.72 -7.99 1.82
CA LEU A 29 6.36 -8.53 1.84
C LEU A 29 5.85 -8.84 0.43
N THR A 30 6.07 -7.93 -0.52
CA THR A 30 5.72 -8.15 -1.93
C THR A 30 6.47 -9.36 -2.51
N ALA A 31 7.76 -9.50 -2.24
CA ALA A 31 8.54 -10.64 -2.72
C ALA A 31 8.05 -11.96 -2.11
N ILE A 32 7.68 -11.98 -0.82
CA ILE A 32 7.09 -13.13 -0.15
C ILE A 32 5.78 -13.53 -0.84
N CYS A 33 4.85 -12.59 -1.03
CA CYS A 33 3.55 -12.94 -1.60
C CYS A 33 3.67 -13.37 -3.08
N VAL A 34 4.57 -12.77 -3.84
CA VAL A 34 4.82 -13.18 -5.23
C VAL A 34 5.43 -14.59 -5.30
N HIS A 35 6.46 -14.85 -4.48
CA HIS A 35 7.19 -16.13 -4.51
C HIS A 35 6.34 -17.30 -4.04
N TYR A 36 5.57 -17.14 -2.95
CA TYR A 36 4.85 -18.25 -2.32
C TYR A 36 3.41 -18.43 -2.80
N PHE A 37 2.74 -17.39 -3.27
CA PHE A 37 1.33 -17.47 -3.64
C PHE A 37 1.08 -17.21 -5.13
N LEU A 38 1.66 -16.15 -5.70
CA LEU A 38 1.38 -15.77 -7.09
C LEU A 38 1.99 -16.74 -8.09
N VAL A 39 3.31 -16.99 -7.97
CA VAL A 39 4.07 -17.78 -8.95
C VAL A 39 3.61 -19.24 -8.96
N PRO A 40 3.48 -19.95 -7.81
CA PRO A 40 3.07 -21.34 -7.81
C PRO A 40 1.65 -21.54 -8.33
N SER A 41 0.71 -20.69 -7.93
CA SER A 41 -0.72 -20.80 -8.29
C SER A 41 -1.03 -20.26 -9.69
N LYS A 42 -0.04 -19.75 -10.43
CA LYS A 42 -0.18 -19.15 -11.78
C LYS A 42 -1.34 -18.15 -11.88
N LEU A 43 -1.59 -17.41 -10.79
CA LEU A 43 -2.69 -16.45 -10.75
C LEU A 43 -2.42 -15.28 -11.69
N ILE A 44 -3.42 -14.92 -12.50
CA ILE A 44 -3.39 -13.73 -13.36
C ILE A 44 -4.23 -12.65 -12.68
N ILE A 45 -3.61 -11.91 -11.79
CA ILE A 45 -4.20 -10.71 -11.20
C ILE A 45 -3.65 -9.55 -12.01
N GLY A 46 -4.49 -8.58 -12.40
CA GLY A 46 -4.16 -7.42 -13.24
C GLY A 46 -2.75 -6.85 -13.08
N THR A 47 -1.76 -7.60 -13.56
CA THR A 47 -0.33 -7.28 -13.39
C THR A 47 0.32 -6.97 -14.72
N ILE A 48 1.43 -6.24 -14.68
CA ILE A 48 2.25 -5.96 -15.87
C ILE A 48 2.75 -7.27 -16.50
N SER A 49 3.00 -8.30 -15.71
CA SER A 49 3.38 -9.63 -16.23
C SER A 49 2.26 -10.21 -17.10
N GLY A 50 1.00 -10.13 -16.65
CA GLY A 50 -0.16 -10.55 -17.44
C GLY A 50 -0.28 -9.78 -18.76
N LEU A 51 -0.17 -8.45 -18.73
CA LEU A 51 -0.15 -7.62 -19.93
C LEU A 51 1.00 -7.98 -20.88
N SER A 52 2.18 -8.26 -20.34
CA SER A 52 3.36 -8.62 -21.14
C SER A 52 3.19 -9.96 -21.85
N ILE A 53 2.56 -10.94 -21.20
CA ILE A 53 2.23 -12.23 -21.82
C ILE A 53 1.24 -12.02 -22.98
N VAL A 54 0.19 -11.22 -22.75
CA VAL A 54 -0.80 -10.91 -23.82
C VAL A 54 -0.11 -10.23 -25.01
N LEU A 55 0.70 -9.21 -24.77
CA LEU A 55 1.41 -8.50 -25.84
C LEU A 55 2.40 -9.37 -26.58
N ALA A 56 3.12 -10.26 -25.90
CA ALA A 56 4.05 -11.21 -26.53
C ALA A 56 3.31 -12.20 -27.48
N GLU A 57 2.16 -12.75 -27.02
CA GLU A 57 1.37 -13.67 -27.82
C GLU A 57 0.69 -12.98 -29.01
N VAL A 58 0.13 -11.78 -28.80
CA VAL A 58 -0.45 -10.95 -29.87
C VAL A 58 0.63 -10.57 -30.90
N SER A 59 1.85 -10.21 -30.47
CA SER A 59 2.96 -9.90 -31.37
C SER A 59 3.34 -11.11 -32.23
N LYS A 60 3.39 -12.31 -31.64
CA LYS A 60 3.64 -13.54 -32.36
C LYS A 60 2.56 -13.86 -33.37
N SER A 61 1.28 -13.69 -32.98
CA SER A 61 0.12 -14.00 -33.83
C SER A 61 -0.04 -13.04 -34.99
N LEU A 62 0.13 -11.72 -34.77
CA LEU A 62 -0.09 -10.69 -35.79
C LEU A 62 1.14 -10.37 -36.64
N PHE A 63 2.32 -10.38 -36.04
CA PHE A 63 3.57 -9.94 -36.70
C PHE A 63 4.56 -11.05 -36.93
N GLY A 64 4.31 -12.28 -36.43
CA GLY A 64 5.25 -13.39 -36.50
C GLY A 64 6.54 -13.20 -35.68
N VAL A 65 6.61 -12.14 -34.85
CA VAL A 65 7.79 -11.80 -34.04
C VAL A 65 7.67 -12.43 -32.68
N HIS A 66 8.63 -13.27 -32.31
CA HIS A 66 8.70 -13.88 -31.00
C HIS A 66 9.41 -12.93 -30.02
N LEU A 67 8.64 -12.23 -29.18
CA LEU A 67 9.17 -11.39 -28.12
C LEU A 67 9.18 -12.17 -26.80
N GLU A 68 10.32 -12.14 -26.11
CA GLU A 68 10.42 -12.74 -24.78
C GLU A 68 9.60 -11.92 -23.76
N VAL A 69 8.80 -12.62 -22.95
CA VAL A 69 7.95 -12.00 -21.91
C VAL A 69 8.79 -11.16 -20.93
N SER A 70 9.98 -11.64 -20.56
CA SER A 70 10.91 -10.92 -19.70
C SER A 70 11.34 -9.55 -20.25
N VAL A 71 11.61 -9.51 -21.55
CA VAL A 71 11.95 -8.25 -22.24
C VAL A 71 10.77 -7.30 -22.27
N MET A 72 9.55 -7.81 -22.52
CA MET A 72 8.33 -7.01 -22.51
C MET A 72 8.05 -6.43 -21.12
N ILE A 73 8.17 -7.22 -20.06
CA ILE A 73 8.03 -6.74 -18.67
C ILE A 73 9.03 -5.61 -18.40
N PHE A 74 10.29 -5.79 -18.80
CA PHE A 74 11.33 -4.77 -18.58
C PHE A 74 11.00 -3.46 -19.33
N VAL A 75 10.65 -3.56 -20.61
CA VAL A 75 10.33 -2.39 -21.45
C VAL A 75 9.11 -1.64 -20.91
N ILE A 76 8.02 -2.35 -20.59
CA ILE A 76 6.81 -1.72 -20.05
C ILE A 76 7.10 -1.06 -18.71
N ASN A 77 7.82 -1.72 -17.81
CA ASN A 77 8.19 -1.13 -16.52
C ASN A 77 9.09 0.10 -16.70
N ALA A 78 10.05 0.06 -17.62
CA ALA A 78 10.90 1.23 -17.91
C ALA A 78 10.07 2.42 -18.41
N ILE A 79 9.13 2.20 -19.34
CA ILE A 79 8.22 3.23 -19.82
C ILE A 79 7.37 3.79 -18.67
N LEU A 80 6.81 2.92 -17.84
CA LEU A 80 5.98 3.33 -16.69
C LEU A 80 6.78 4.13 -15.67
N LEU A 81 8.04 3.78 -15.40
CA LEU A 81 8.91 4.53 -14.50
C LEU A 81 9.23 5.93 -15.04
N VAL A 82 9.46 6.05 -16.36
CA VAL A 82 9.63 7.36 -17.02
C VAL A 82 8.35 8.18 -16.90
N LEU A 83 7.18 7.57 -17.18
CA LEU A 83 5.89 8.23 -17.02
C LEU A 83 5.64 8.66 -15.57
N ALA A 84 5.98 7.80 -14.60
CA ALA A 84 5.87 8.11 -13.17
C ALA A 84 6.66 9.37 -12.79
N TYR A 85 7.89 9.49 -13.29
CA TYR A 85 8.74 10.64 -13.01
C TYR A 85 8.15 11.95 -13.53
N PHE A 86 7.60 11.95 -14.76
CA PHE A 86 7.04 13.15 -15.37
C PHE A 86 5.60 13.45 -14.94
N LEU A 87 4.75 12.44 -14.89
CA LEU A 87 3.32 12.62 -14.64
C LEU A 87 2.98 12.72 -13.16
N ILE A 88 3.62 11.92 -12.30
CA ILE A 88 3.33 11.90 -10.86
C ILE A 88 4.25 12.89 -10.13
N GLY A 89 5.56 12.76 -10.34
CA GLY A 89 6.57 13.64 -9.76
C GLY A 89 7.89 12.93 -9.45
N LYS A 90 8.94 13.74 -9.28
CA LYS A 90 10.32 13.27 -9.11
C LYS A 90 10.50 12.37 -7.86
N GLU A 91 9.88 12.75 -6.75
CA GLU A 91 10.00 11.99 -5.49
C GLU A 91 9.41 10.58 -5.63
N PHE A 92 8.20 10.48 -6.19
CA PHE A 92 7.54 9.21 -6.44
C PHE A 92 8.36 8.35 -7.42
N GLY A 93 8.82 8.94 -8.53
CA GLY A 93 9.59 8.23 -9.54
C GLY A 93 10.88 7.62 -8.98
N ILE A 94 11.67 8.40 -8.22
CA ILE A 94 12.95 7.93 -7.64
C ILE A 94 12.70 6.79 -6.63
N LYS A 95 11.74 6.95 -5.73
CA LYS A 95 11.39 5.91 -4.75
C LYS A 95 10.90 4.63 -5.44
N THR A 96 10.09 4.76 -6.49
CA THR A 96 9.57 3.63 -7.25
C THR A 96 10.63 2.92 -8.08
N VAL A 97 11.64 3.63 -8.59
CA VAL A 97 12.81 2.99 -9.23
C VAL A 97 13.53 2.08 -8.23
N TYR A 98 13.77 2.55 -7.00
CA TYR A 98 14.39 1.72 -5.97
C TYR A 98 13.57 0.47 -5.67
N THR A 99 12.26 0.61 -5.42
CA THR A 99 11.39 -0.53 -5.09
C THR A 99 11.29 -1.53 -6.25
N ALA A 100 11.15 -1.06 -7.49
CA ALA A 100 11.09 -1.91 -8.67
C ALA A 100 12.40 -2.71 -8.90
N LEU A 101 13.55 -2.10 -8.62
CA LEU A 101 14.85 -2.77 -8.78
C LEU A 101 15.13 -3.82 -7.68
N ILE A 102 14.61 -3.63 -6.47
CA ILE A 102 14.93 -4.52 -5.34
C ILE A 102 14.03 -5.77 -5.29
N LEU A 103 12.89 -5.77 -5.98
CA LEU A 103 11.96 -6.91 -6.00
C LEU A 103 12.62 -8.17 -6.54
N GLY A 104 13.29 -8.08 -7.70
CA GLY A 104 13.98 -9.20 -8.31
C GLY A 104 15.03 -9.87 -7.42
N PRO A 105 15.98 -9.12 -6.84
CA PRO A 105 16.93 -9.64 -5.86
C PRO A 105 16.29 -10.32 -4.65
N PHE A 106 15.18 -9.79 -4.11
CA PHE A 106 14.51 -10.45 -2.99
C PHE A 106 13.81 -11.74 -3.40
N THR A 107 13.14 -11.78 -4.55
CA THR A 107 12.53 -13.02 -5.03
C THR A 107 13.59 -14.08 -5.31
N ALA A 108 14.72 -13.73 -5.93
CA ALA A 108 15.84 -14.64 -6.16
C ALA A 108 16.47 -15.14 -4.84
N LEU A 109 16.53 -14.29 -3.81
CA LEU A 109 17.02 -14.68 -2.49
C LEU A 109 16.09 -15.71 -1.83
N PHE A 110 14.76 -15.51 -1.90
CA PHE A 110 13.79 -16.49 -1.41
C PHE A 110 13.86 -17.80 -2.19
N GLU A 111 13.96 -17.75 -3.52
CA GLU A 111 14.11 -18.94 -4.35
C GLU A 111 15.34 -19.76 -3.98
N LYS A 112 16.47 -19.11 -3.69
CA LYS A 112 17.74 -19.77 -3.36
C LYS A 112 17.76 -20.32 -1.92
N TYR A 113 17.32 -19.54 -0.92
CA TYR A 113 17.50 -19.89 0.49
C TYR A 113 16.25 -20.48 1.17
N LEU A 114 15.07 -20.15 0.65
CA LEU A 114 13.78 -20.59 1.16
C LEU A 114 12.88 -21.05 0.00
N PRO A 115 13.33 -22.05 -0.79
CA PRO A 115 12.55 -22.50 -1.94
C PRO A 115 11.17 -22.99 -1.52
N TYR A 116 10.20 -22.81 -2.40
CA TYR A 116 8.80 -23.16 -2.20
C TYR A 116 8.60 -24.59 -1.68
N GLN A 117 9.34 -25.57 -2.27
CA GLN A 117 9.30 -26.98 -1.86
C GLN A 117 9.71 -27.18 -0.39
N MET A 118 10.75 -26.47 0.07
CA MET A 118 11.20 -26.57 1.46
C MET A 118 10.13 -26.07 2.44
N VAL A 119 9.41 -25.01 2.10
CA VAL A 119 8.34 -24.47 2.94
C VAL A 119 7.16 -25.44 3.01
N ILE A 120 6.73 -26.02 1.87
CA ILE A 120 5.67 -27.04 1.85
C ILE A 120 6.06 -28.24 2.68
N THR A 121 7.26 -28.79 2.51
CA THR A 121 7.75 -29.93 3.29
C THR A 121 7.70 -29.65 4.78
N LYS A 122 8.07 -28.45 5.19
CA LYS A 122 8.13 -28.05 6.58
C LYS A 122 6.73 -27.84 7.19
N LEU A 123 5.76 -27.32 6.40
CA LEU A 123 4.41 -27.06 6.85
C LEU A 123 3.53 -28.33 6.90
N TYR A 124 3.64 -29.18 5.88
CA TYR A 124 2.74 -30.32 5.70
C TYR A 124 3.40 -31.69 5.97
N GLY A 125 4.75 -31.72 6.17
CA GLY A 125 5.51 -32.93 6.45
C GLY A 125 5.65 -33.87 5.26
N GLU A 126 6.49 -34.90 5.40
CA GLU A 126 6.79 -35.87 4.33
C GLU A 126 5.63 -36.77 3.93
N LYS A 127 4.61 -36.90 4.76
CA LYS A 127 3.42 -37.75 4.54
C LYS A 127 2.20 -36.97 4.06
N SER A 128 2.37 -35.72 3.67
CA SER A 128 1.24 -34.93 3.17
C SER A 128 0.79 -35.41 1.78
N ALA A 129 -0.44 -35.07 1.42
CA ALA A 129 -1.01 -35.38 0.09
C ALA A 129 -0.26 -34.74 -1.08
N PHE A 130 0.83 -34.03 -0.80
CA PHE A 130 1.70 -33.33 -1.74
C PHE A 130 2.96 -34.12 -2.14
N PHE A 131 3.25 -35.26 -1.49
CA PHE A 131 4.36 -36.12 -1.85
C PHE A 131 3.92 -37.12 -2.91
N ASP A 132 4.47 -37.01 -4.11
CA ASP A 132 4.27 -38.00 -5.16
C ASP A 132 5.23 -39.17 -4.95
N ALA A 133 4.70 -40.28 -4.41
CA ALA A 133 5.45 -41.49 -4.17
C ALA A 133 5.94 -42.15 -5.48
N ALA A 134 5.34 -41.85 -6.64
CA ALA A 134 5.73 -42.44 -7.93
C ALA A 134 6.96 -41.74 -8.51
N THR A 135 7.15 -40.46 -8.24
CA THR A 135 8.32 -39.70 -8.73
C THR A 135 9.39 -39.52 -7.67
N GLY A 136 9.14 -39.92 -6.40
CA GLY A 136 10.05 -39.70 -5.28
C GLY A 136 10.31 -38.23 -4.98
N GLY A 137 9.53 -37.34 -5.54
CA GLY A 137 9.62 -35.90 -5.42
C GLY A 137 8.42 -35.28 -4.73
N TRP A 138 8.62 -34.09 -4.16
CA TRP A 138 7.53 -33.25 -3.66
C TRP A 138 6.83 -32.66 -4.87
N SER A 139 5.64 -33.12 -5.15
CA SER A 139 4.74 -32.44 -6.07
C SER A 139 3.89 -31.48 -5.24
N PRO A 140 3.96 -30.16 -5.46
CA PRO A 140 2.92 -29.28 -4.95
C PRO A 140 1.58 -29.84 -5.42
N VAL A 141 0.49 -29.71 -4.66
CA VAL A 141 -0.82 -30.20 -5.07
C VAL A 141 -1.02 -29.79 -6.52
N ALA A 142 -0.86 -30.75 -7.42
CA ALA A 142 -1.19 -30.54 -8.81
C ALA A 142 -2.72 -30.45 -8.86
N LEU A 143 -3.23 -29.24 -8.71
CA LEU A 143 -4.58 -28.96 -9.13
C LEU A 143 -4.64 -29.22 -10.61
N HIS A 144 -5.77 -29.70 -11.12
CA HIS A 144 -6.03 -29.91 -12.54
C HIS A 144 -5.29 -28.83 -13.36
N ASP A 145 -4.46 -29.23 -14.34
CA ASP A 145 -3.65 -28.37 -15.23
C ASP A 145 -2.25 -27.91 -14.72
N GLY A 146 -1.64 -28.59 -13.78
CA GLY A 146 -0.25 -28.32 -13.36
C GLY A 146 -0.09 -27.01 -12.58
N VAL A 147 -1.13 -26.54 -11.92
CA VAL A 147 -1.12 -25.40 -11.00
C VAL A 147 -0.77 -25.91 -9.60
N SER A 148 0.16 -25.24 -8.94
CA SER A 148 0.57 -25.53 -7.56
C SER A 148 -0.09 -24.54 -6.60
N SER A 149 -0.48 -24.99 -5.42
CA SER A 149 -1.05 -24.11 -4.38
C SER A 149 -0.36 -24.37 -3.04
N LEU A 150 0.07 -23.31 -2.37
CA LEU A 150 0.63 -23.39 -1.02
C LEU A 150 -0.44 -23.74 0.02
N MET A 151 -1.65 -23.22 -0.16
CA MET A 151 -2.78 -23.41 0.75
C MET A 151 -3.67 -24.60 0.36
N GLY A 152 -3.30 -25.34 -0.70
CA GLY A 152 -4.08 -26.45 -1.23
C GLY A 152 -5.28 -26.06 -2.11
N ASP A 153 -5.58 -24.78 -2.20
CA ASP A 153 -6.66 -24.22 -3.04
C ASP A 153 -6.24 -22.84 -3.58
N PRO A 154 -6.33 -22.58 -4.90
CA PRO A 154 -5.97 -21.30 -5.51
C PRO A 154 -6.73 -20.10 -4.95
N TRP A 155 -7.95 -20.28 -4.45
CA TRP A 155 -8.73 -19.19 -3.84
C TRP A 155 -8.12 -18.72 -2.53
N PHE A 156 -7.62 -19.63 -1.70
CA PHE A 156 -6.91 -19.27 -0.48
C PHE A 156 -5.55 -18.62 -0.77
N ASP A 157 -4.83 -19.10 -1.79
CA ASP A 157 -3.61 -18.46 -2.26
C ASP A 157 -3.88 -17.04 -2.75
N LEU A 158 -4.98 -16.84 -3.50
CA LEU A 158 -5.43 -15.52 -3.95
C LEU A 158 -5.69 -14.58 -2.77
N LEU A 159 -6.43 -15.05 -1.77
CA LEU A 159 -6.75 -14.24 -0.58
C LEU A 159 -5.47 -13.86 0.19
N CYS A 160 -4.57 -14.80 0.43
CA CYS A 160 -3.29 -14.54 1.10
C CYS A 160 -2.44 -13.55 0.29
N PHE A 161 -2.34 -13.76 -1.02
CA PHE A 161 -1.63 -12.85 -1.92
C PHE A 161 -2.19 -11.44 -1.84
N VAL A 162 -3.51 -11.28 -2.01
CA VAL A 162 -4.18 -9.98 -2.01
C VAL A 162 -4.00 -9.26 -0.67
N LEU A 163 -4.16 -9.93 0.46
CA LEU A 163 -4.01 -9.31 1.78
C LEU A 163 -2.59 -8.78 2.01
N ILE A 164 -1.57 -9.59 1.71
CA ILE A 164 -0.17 -9.20 1.91
C ILE A 164 0.23 -8.11 0.92
N LEU A 165 -0.14 -8.26 -0.36
CA LEU A 165 0.16 -7.28 -1.39
C LEU A 165 -0.50 -5.93 -1.09
N SER A 166 -1.80 -5.92 -0.76
CA SER A 166 -2.54 -4.69 -0.46
C SER A 166 -1.95 -3.94 0.73
N PHE A 167 -1.51 -4.65 1.77
CA PHE A 167 -0.84 -4.04 2.92
C PHE A 167 0.49 -3.40 2.51
N SER A 168 1.29 -4.10 1.69
CA SER A 168 2.53 -3.57 1.12
C SER A 168 2.27 -2.33 0.28
N GLN A 169 1.32 -2.40 -0.68
CA GLN A 169 0.94 -1.28 -1.54
C GLN A 169 0.49 -0.06 -0.73
N ALA A 170 -0.42 -0.23 0.24
CA ALA A 170 -0.90 0.86 1.09
C ALA A 170 0.24 1.53 1.87
N THR A 171 1.18 0.71 2.39
CA THR A 171 2.35 1.21 3.12
C THR A 171 3.28 2.01 2.22
N LEU A 172 3.52 1.57 0.99
CA LEU A 172 4.33 2.27 0.00
C LEU A 172 3.64 3.55 -0.50
N PHE A 173 2.34 3.50 -0.81
CA PHE A 173 1.58 4.68 -1.24
C PHE A 173 1.58 5.80 -0.18
N LYS A 174 1.55 5.44 1.10
CA LYS A 174 1.63 6.40 2.22
C LYS A 174 2.91 7.25 2.19
N ILE A 175 4.03 6.69 1.77
CA ILE A 175 5.31 7.39 1.67
C ILE A 175 5.61 7.90 0.25
N ASN A 176 4.58 7.93 -0.59
CA ASN A 176 4.68 8.35 -1.99
C ASN A 176 5.67 7.50 -2.80
N ALA A 177 5.57 6.17 -2.65
CA ALA A 177 6.27 5.14 -3.42
C ALA A 177 5.25 4.10 -3.95
N SER A 178 5.69 3.14 -4.76
CA SER A 178 4.86 2.01 -5.20
C SER A 178 5.71 0.75 -5.38
N THR A 179 5.07 -0.41 -5.58
CA THR A 179 5.79 -1.65 -5.91
C THR A 179 6.35 -1.65 -7.35
N GLY A 180 5.98 -0.67 -8.15
CA GLY A 180 6.23 -0.61 -9.59
C GLY A 180 5.05 -1.16 -10.40
N GLY A 181 5.25 -1.34 -11.71
CA GLY A 181 4.27 -1.99 -12.57
C GLY A 181 2.90 -1.30 -12.58
N LEU A 182 1.84 -2.08 -12.34
CA LEU A 182 0.44 -1.61 -12.33
C LEU A 182 0.20 -0.46 -11.35
N ASP A 183 0.87 -0.45 -10.21
CA ASP A 183 0.69 0.58 -9.19
C ASP A 183 1.01 1.99 -9.70
N ILE A 184 1.91 2.09 -10.68
CA ILE A 184 2.20 3.36 -11.35
C ILE A 184 0.98 3.84 -12.13
N LEU A 185 0.33 2.95 -12.89
CA LEU A 185 -0.91 3.27 -13.61
C LEU A 185 -2.01 3.67 -12.64
N ALA A 186 -2.19 2.92 -11.55
CA ALA A 186 -3.14 3.24 -10.50
C ALA A 186 -2.87 4.64 -9.90
N LYS A 187 -1.62 4.99 -9.65
CA LYS A 187 -1.25 6.31 -9.13
C LYS A 187 -1.48 7.43 -10.14
N ILE A 188 -1.32 7.17 -11.44
CA ILE A 188 -1.67 8.12 -12.50
C ILE A 188 -3.20 8.33 -12.51
N VAL A 189 -3.99 7.25 -12.50
CA VAL A 189 -5.46 7.32 -12.43
C VAL A 189 -5.90 8.11 -11.19
N ASN A 190 -5.37 7.81 -10.02
CA ASN A 190 -5.65 8.54 -8.77
C ASN A 190 -5.35 10.04 -8.91
N LYS A 191 -4.21 10.41 -9.51
CA LYS A 191 -3.81 11.81 -9.63
C LYS A 191 -4.69 12.62 -10.59
N TYR A 192 -5.07 12.04 -11.73
CA TYR A 192 -5.76 12.76 -12.80
C TYR A 192 -7.27 12.60 -12.78
N LEU A 193 -7.79 11.43 -12.34
CA LEU A 193 -9.22 11.19 -12.24
C LEU A 193 -9.77 11.40 -10.81
N HIS A 194 -8.89 11.65 -9.84
CA HIS A 194 -9.25 11.90 -8.43
C HIS A 194 -10.04 10.75 -7.77
N PHE A 195 -9.85 9.53 -8.25
CA PHE A 195 -10.38 8.33 -7.61
C PHE A 195 -9.56 7.98 -6.37
N ASP A 196 -10.16 7.30 -5.39
CA ASP A 196 -9.42 6.71 -4.29
C ASP A 196 -8.34 5.75 -4.81
N ILE A 197 -7.29 5.55 -4.04
CA ILE A 197 -6.13 4.78 -4.53
C ILE A 197 -6.48 3.32 -4.85
N GLY A 198 -7.35 2.67 -4.05
CA GLY A 198 -7.78 1.31 -4.30
C GLY A 198 -8.77 1.22 -5.46
N ALA A 199 -9.69 2.19 -5.60
CA ALA A 199 -10.52 2.31 -6.79
C ALA A 199 -9.64 2.46 -8.05
N SER A 200 -8.57 3.24 -7.98
CA SER A 200 -7.60 3.42 -9.07
C SER A 200 -6.86 2.13 -9.40
N VAL A 201 -6.46 1.34 -8.39
CA VAL A 201 -5.87 0.00 -8.56
C VAL A 201 -6.85 -0.94 -9.25
N THR A 202 -8.12 -0.92 -8.84
CA THR A 202 -9.18 -1.73 -9.45
C THR A 202 -9.39 -1.36 -10.92
N VAL A 203 -9.50 -0.08 -11.25
CA VAL A 203 -9.69 0.39 -12.63
C VAL A 203 -8.51 0.00 -13.52
N ALA A 204 -7.28 0.29 -13.10
CA ALA A 204 -6.07 -0.03 -13.85
C ALA A 204 -5.90 -1.56 -14.03
N GLY A 205 -6.13 -2.33 -12.95
CA GLY A 205 -6.01 -3.78 -12.98
C GLY A 205 -7.10 -4.46 -13.80
N THR A 206 -8.34 -3.96 -13.73
CA THR A 206 -9.45 -4.47 -14.57
C THR A 206 -9.15 -4.25 -16.05
N ALA A 207 -8.65 -3.09 -16.43
CA ALA A 207 -8.27 -2.81 -17.82
C ALA A 207 -7.22 -3.82 -18.32
N ILE A 208 -6.23 -4.17 -17.50
CA ILE A 208 -5.22 -5.20 -17.85
C ILE A 208 -5.85 -6.60 -17.87
N CYS A 209 -6.65 -6.98 -16.87
CA CYS A 209 -7.31 -8.29 -16.86
C CYS A 209 -8.19 -8.53 -18.09
N LEU A 210 -8.89 -7.48 -18.57
CA LEU A 210 -9.71 -7.59 -19.77
C LEU A 210 -8.87 -7.92 -21.01
N THR A 211 -7.64 -7.44 -21.12
CA THR A 211 -6.74 -7.84 -22.23
C THR A 211 -6.37 -9.32 -22.18
N ALA A 212 -6.40 -9.94 -21.01
CA ALA A 212 -6.07 -11.35 -20.85
C ALA A 212 -7.11 -12.32 -21.43
N PHE A 213 -8.33 -11.86 -21.73
CA PHE A 213 -9.34 -12.66 -22.44
C PHE A 213 -8.89 -13.09 -23.84
N ALA A 214 -7.92 -12.37 -24.43
CA ALA A 214 -7.42 -12.70 -25.77
C ALA A 214 -6.67 -14.05 -25.81
N ILE A 215 -6.12 -14.51 -24.68
CA ILE A 215 -5.21 -15.67 -24.64
C ILE A 215 -5.48 -16.66 -23.50
N ASN A 216 -6.29 -16.29 -22.51
CA ASN A 216 -6.52 -17.12 -21.33
C ASN A 216 -7.95 -17.64 -21.26
N PRO A 217 -8.18 -18.82 -20.64
CA PRO A 217 -9.50 -19.35 -20.39
C PRO A 217 -10.35 -18.41 -19.52
N PHE A 218 -11.64 -18.39 -19.75
CA PHE A 218 -12.59 -17.52 -19.07
C PHE A 218 -12.51 -17.58 -17.54
N ASN A 219 -12.38 -18.78 -16.96
CA ASN A 219 -12.30 -18.98 -15.51
C ASN A 219 -11.09 -18.28 -14.87
N ILE A 220 -9.93 -18.33 -15.50
CA ILE A 220 -8.68 -17.70 -14.98
C ILE A 220 -8.83 -16.18 -14.98
N VAL A 221 -9.40 -15.62 -16.05
CA VAL A 221 -9.61 -14.16 -16.14
C VAL A 221 -10.62 -13.66 -15.12
N VAL A 222 -11.73 -14.42 -14.90
CA VAL A 222 -12.71 -14.08 -13.87
C VAL A 222 -12.12 -14.10 -12.48
N ILE A 223 -11.30 -15.11 -12.14
CA ILE A 223 -10.58 -15.16 -10.86
C ILE A 223 -9.67 -13.93 -10.73
N GLY A 224 -8.95 -13.56 -11.77
CA GLY A 224 -8.10 -12.38 -11.82
C GLY A 224 -8.84 -11.06 -11.60
N LEU A 225 -10.03 -10.92 -12.22
CA LEU A 225 -10.91 -9.76 -12.04
C LEU A 225 -11.41 -9.64 -10.58
N ILE A 226 -11.87 -10.76 -10.02
CA ILE A 226 -12.31 -10.80 -8.62
C ILE A 226 -11.13 -10.46 -7.68
N GLY A 227 -9.96 -11.06 -7.90
CA GLY A 227 -8.75 -10.76 -7.13
C GLY A 227 -8.34 -9.29 -7.22
N THR A 228 -8.40 -8.71 -8.41
CA THR A 228 -8.10 -7.28 -8.62
C THR A 228 -9.08 -6.37 -7.89
N TRP A 229 -10.37 -6.69 -7.92
CA TRP A 229 -11.40 -5.94 -7.21
C TRP A 229 -11.22 -6.01 -5.69
N ILE A 230 -11.00 -7.22 -5.15
CA ILE A 230 -10.72 -7.41 -3.71
C ILE A 230 -9.44 -6.67 -3.32
N ASN A 231 -8.37 -6.72 -4.16
CA ASN A 231 -7.13 -5.99 -3.90
C ASN A 231 -7.39 -4.48 -3.73
N GLY A 232 -8.17 -3.87 -4.63
CA GLY A 232 -8.52 -2.46 -4.53
C GLY A 232 -9.27 -2.11 -3.24
N LEU A 233 -10.28 -2.90 -2.85
CA LEU A 233 -11.01 -2.71 -1.60
C LEU A 233 -10.09 -2.79 -0.36
N VAL A 234 -9.20 -3.78 -0.34
CA VAL A 234 -8.27 -3.99 0.78
C VAL A 234 -7.19 -2.91 0.82
N VAL A 235 -6.73 -2.42 -0.33
CA VAL A 235 -5.81 -1.25 -0.41
C VAL A 235 -6.45 -0.02 0.19
N ASP A 236 -7.72 0.29 -0.15
CA ASP A 236 -8.43 1.44 0.41
C ASP A 236 -8.61 1.29 1.93
N TYR A 237 -8.99 0.11 2.39
CA TYR A 237 -9.11 -0.18 3.82
C TYR A 237 -7.80 0.07 4.59
N PHE A 238 -6.67 -0.45 4.10
CA PHE A 238 -5.38 -0.22 4.74
C PHE A 238 -4.92 1.23 4.61
N THR A 239 -5.11 1.86 3.47
CA THR A 239 -4.73 3.27 3.25
C THR A 239 -5.50 4.20 4.19
N ALA A 240 -6.81 4.00 4.32
CA ALA A 240 -7.63 4.71 5.30
C ALA A 240 -7.13 4.45 6.73
N GLY A 241 -6.85 3.19 7.08
CA GLY A 241 -6.30 2.80 8.39
C GLY A 241 -4.96 3.45 8.73
N LEU A 242 -4.08 3.59 7.74
CA LEU A 242 -2.75 4.19 7.90
C LEU A 242 -2.76 5.72 7.95
N ASN A 243 -3.75 6.37 7.35
CA ASN A 243 -3.85 7.83 7.23
C ASN A 243 -4.84 8.47 8.21
N ASN A 244 -5.46 7.70 9.08
CA ASN A 244 -6.48 8.19 9.98
C ASN A 244 -6.00 9.35 10.85
N ARG A 245 -6.72 10.47 10.74
CA ARG A 245 -6.73 11.58 11.69
C ARG A 245 -7.92 11.41 12.62
N LYS A 246 -7.84 12.02 13.80
CA LYS A 246 -8.94 12.07 14.76
C LYS A 246 -9.50 13.49 14.79
N ARG A 247 -10.76 13.64 14.41
CA ARG A 247 -11.55 14.81 14.76
C ARG A 247 -12.09 14.58 16.17
N VAL A 248 -11.70 15.43 17.08
CA VAL A 248 -12.06 15.31 18.49
C VAL A 248 -12.89 16.50 18.88
N CYS A 249 -14.10 16.24 19.40
CA CYS A 249 -14.98 17.26 19.98
C CYS A 249 -15.04 17.05 21.49
N ILE A 250 -14.77 18.09 22.25
CA ILE A 250 -14.60 18.03 23.70
C ILE A 250 -15.47 19.10 24.36
N ILE A 251 -16.33 18.67 25.29
CA ILE A 251 -17.13 19.59 26.14
C ILE A 251 -16.66 19.40 27.58
N SER A 252 -16.14 20.47 28.20
CA SER A 252 -15.66 20.44 29.58
C SER A 252 -15.80 21.79 30.25
N PRO A 253 -16.10 21.85 31.56
CA PRO A 253 -15.99 23.10 32.33
C PRO A 253 -14.55 23.64 32.33
N GLN A 254 -13.54 22.74 32.24
CA GLN A 254 -12.13 23.07 32.23
C GLN A 254 -11.56 23.21 30.80
N TYR A 255 -12.38 23.67 29.86
CA TYR A 255 -12.03 23.74 28.44
C TYR A 255 -10.75 24.52 28.14
N ARG A 256 -10.44 25.58 28.92
CA ARG A 256 -9.21 26.37 28.73
C ARG A 256 -7.94 25.56 28.96
N HIS A 257 -7.92 24.71 30.00
CA HIS A 257 -6.77 23.83 30.28
C HIS A 257 -6.52 22.86 29.13
N ILE A 258 -7.60 22.29 28.55
CA ILE A 258 -7.51 21.41 27.39
C ILE A 258 -7.05 22.19 26.15
N GLN A 259 -7.58 23.39 25.93
CA GLN A 259 -7.18 24.28 24.84
C GLN A 259 -5.69 24.61 24.91
N ASP A 260 -5.18 25.00 26.08
CA ASP A 260 -3.77 25.34 26.29
C ASP A 260 -2.86 24.14 26.01
N PHE A 261 -3.22 22.94 26.44
CA PHE A 261 -2.48 21.72 26.13
C PHE A 261 -2.45 21.43 24.62
N ILE A 262 -3.57 21.52 23.93
CA ILE A 262 -3.63 21.28 22.47
C ILE A 262 -2.79 22.30 21.70
N ILE A 263 -2.86 23.58 22.07
CA ILE A 263 -2.14 24.66 21.37
C ILE A 263 -0.64 24.63 21.68
N ASN A 264 -0.27 24.51 22.95
CA ASN A 264 1.12 24.68 23.38
C ASN A 264 1.92 23.38 23.30
N GLU A 265 1.37 22.26 23.76
CA GLU A 265 2.08 20.97 23.79
C GLU A 265 1.94 20.20 22.48
N LEU A 266 0.70 20.04 21.97
CA LEU A 266 0.47 19.33 20.73
C LEU A 266 0.70 20.20 19.49
N GLN A 267 0.76 21.53 19.66
CA GLN A 267 0.96 22.53 18.59
C GLN A 267 -0.08 22.37 17.44
N ARG A 268 -1.34 22.14 17.82
CA ARG A 268 -2.46 22.00 16.88
C ARG A 268 -3.45 23.16 17.02
N GLY A 269 -4.14 23.43 15.91
CA GLY A 269 -5.23 24.39 15.90
C GLY A 269 -6.44 23.85 16.65
N VAL A 270 -7.17 24.77 17.25
CA VAL A 270 -8.43 24.51 17.98
C VAL A 270 -9.50 25.43 17.44
N THR A 271 -10.70 24.89 17.21
CA THR A 271 -11.91 25.67 16.94
C THR A 271 -12.86 25.57 18.15
N MET A 272 -13.41 26.68 18.58
CA MET A 272 -14.33 26.69 19.70
C MET A 272 -15.73 27.07 19.23
N TYR A 273 -16.72 26.39 19.77
CA TYR A 273 -18.13 26.61 19.50
C TYR A 273 -18.87 26.87 20.82
N ASP A 274 -19.74 27.91 20.86
CA ASP A 274 -20.71 28.07 21.91
C ASP A 274 -21.88 27.14 21.67
N VAL A 275 -22.09 26.19 22.57
CA VAL A 275 -23.14 25.18 22.47
C VAL A 275 -24.07 25.23 23.68
N THR A 276 -25.32 24.82 23.50
CA THR A 276 -26.29 24.71 24.59
C THR A 276 -26.55 23.23 24.86
N GLY A 277 -26.35 22.81 26.11
CA GLY A 277 -26.65 21.44 26.53
C GLY A 277 -28.14 21.14 26.46
N GLY A 278 -28.57 20.22 25.62
CA GLY A 278 -29.98 19.92 25.37
C GLY A 278 -30.74 19.43 26.61
N TYR A 279 -30.07 18.76 27.54
CA TYR A 279 -30.68 18.32 28.80
C TYR A 279 -30.69 19.42 29.89
N SER A 280 -29.57 20.14 30.02
CA SER A 280 -29.40 21.11 31.13
C SER A 280 -29.80 22.54 30.75
N ASN A 281 -30.03 22.84 29.49
CA ASN A 281 -30.20 24.20 28.92
C ASN A 281 -29.06 25.17 29.28
N GLN A 282 -27.91 24.67 29.69
CA GLN A 282 -26.74 25.46 30.04
C GLN A 282 -25.87 25.74 28.84
N LYS A 283 -25.33 26.97 28.76
CA LYS A 283 -24.30 27.33 27.80
C LYS A 283 -22.99 26.63 28.16
N LYS A 284 -22.37 26.01 27.18
CA LYS A 284 -21.09 25.33 27.29
C LYS A 284 -20.22 25.70 26.10
N VAL A 285 -18.91 25.40 26.21
CA VAL A 285 -17.98 25.56 25.11
C VAL A 285 -17.57 24.17 24.65
N GLU A 286 -17.69 23.93 23.35
CA GLU A 286 -17.16 22.75 22.68
C GLU A 286 -15.85 23.12 21.98
N ILE A 287 -14.82 22.32 22.19
CA ILE A 287 -13.52 22.41 21.51
C ILE A 287 -13.50 21.35 20.44
N GLU A 288 -13.19 21.76 19.22
CA GLU A 288 -12.91 20.86 18.11
C GLU A 288 -11.43 20.96 17.73
N ALA A 289 -10.76 19.80 17.60
CA ALA A 289 -9.38 19.70 17.13
C ALA A 289 -9.19 18.51 16.19
N LEU A 290 -8.30 18.66 15.22
CA LEU A 290 -7.81 17.56 14.37
C LEU A 290 -6.45 17.12 14.87
N LEU A 291 -6.34 15.85 15.26
CA LEU A 291 -5.15 15.26 15.88
C LEU A 291 -4.70 14.02 15.11
N THR A 292 -3.42 13.67 15.21
CA THR A 292 -2.94 12.34 14.87
C THR A 292 -3.35 11.33 15.95
N LYS A 293 -3.27 10.03 15.68
CA LYS A 293 -3.54 8.99 16.69
C LYS A 293 -2.66 9.16 17.94
N ASP A 294 -1.38 9.46 17.75
CA ASP A 294 -0.44 9.64 18.85
C ASP A 294 -0.74 10.90 19.69
N GLU A 295 -1.11 12.00 19.03
CA GLU A 295 -1.52 13.24 19.69
C GLU A 295 -2.83 13.06 20.46
N PHE A 296 -3.78 12.32 19.90
CA PHE A 296 -5.01 11.95 20.60
C PHE A 296 -4.74 11.12 21.84
N SER A 297 -3.84 10.12 21.76
CA SER A 297 -3.43 9.33 22.92
C SER A 297 -2.79 10.20 24.00
N LYS A 298 -1.93 11.16 23.63
CA LYS A 298 -1.33 12.12 24.58
C LYS A 298 -2.39 13.01 25.22
N LEU A 299 -3.36 13.49 24.46
CA LEU A 299 -4.47 14.27 24.98
C LEU A 299 -5.31 13.48 25.99
N MET A 300 -5.64 12.22 25.67
CA MET A 300 -6.41 11.36 26.58
C MET A 300 -5.65 11.08 27.88
N ASN A 301 -4.33 10.82 27.80
CA ASN A 301 -3.51 10.65 28.98
C ASN A 301 -3.48 11.91 29.83
N HIS A 302 -3.30 13.09 29.22
CA HIS A 302 -3.31 14.37 29.93
C HIS A 302 -4.64 14.63 30.67
N ILE A 303 -5.76 14.34 30.01
CA ILE A 303 -7.09 14.50 30.60
C ILE A 303 -7.28 13.55 31.79
N ASN A 304 -6.85 12.31 31.67
CA ASN A 304 -6.95 11.31 32.73
C ASN A 304 -6.03 11.61 33.91
N GLU A 305 -4.76 11.94 33.64
CA GLU A 305 -3.75 12.25 34.68
C GLU A 305 -4.13 13.48 35.51
N ASN A 306 -4.77 14.48 34.90
CA ASN A 306 -5.22 15.70 35.58
C ASN A 306 -6.65 15.61 36.12
N GLY A 307 -7.33 14.48 36.01
CA GLY A 307 -8.69 14.29 36.49
C GLY A 307 -9.70 15.26 35.88
N ILE A 308 -9.49 15.67 34.61
CA ILE A 308 -10.35 16.64 33.93
C ILE A 308 -11.67 15.97 33.55
N ASN A 309 -12.78 16.54 34.07
CA ASN A 309 -14.11 16.07 33.69
C ASN A 309 -14.49 16.60 32.31
N ALA A 310 -14.55 15.70 31.33
CA ALA A 310 -14.83 16.06 29.93
C ALA A 310 -15.69 14.99 29.24
N PHE A 311 -16.64 15.47 28.43
CA PHE A 311 -17.32 14.62 27.45
C PHE A 311 -16.59 14.73 26.13
N ILE A 312 -16.12 13.59 25.61
CA ILE A 312 -15.24 13.53 24.43
C ILE A 312 -15.85 12.60 23.40
N THR A 313 -16.03 13.12 22.18
CA THR A 313 -16.34 12.29 21.01
C THR A 313 -15.19 12.37 20.02
N ALA A 314 -14.81 11.23 19.44
CA ALA A 314 -13.72 11.16 18.48
C ALA A 314 -14.15 10.36 17.26
N GLY A 315 -14.09 10.98 16.08
CA GLY A 315 -14.33 10.35 14.79
C GLY A 315 -13.03 10.22 13.97
N ASN A 316 -12.97 9.24 13.06
CA ASN A 316 -11.89 9.17 12.10
C ASN A 316 -12.16 10.13 10.94
N VAL A 317 -11.10 10.81 10.47
CA VAL A 317 -11.12 11.65 9.28
C VAL A 317 -10.07 11.09 8.34
N SER A 318 -10.50 10.64 7.17
CA SER A 318 -9.63 10.01 6.16
C SER A 318 -8.79 11.04 5.42
N GLU A 319 -9.35 12.23 5.18
CA GLU A 319 -8.74 13.27 4.35
C GLU A 319 -8.83 14.64 5.02
N VAL A 320 -7.73 15.37 4.96
CA VAL A 320 -7.61 16.74 5.45
C VAL A 320 -6.87 17.56 4.41
N TYR A 321 -7.54 18.56 3.87
CA TYR A 321 -6.97 19.50 2.91
C TYR A 321 -6.63 20.84 3.58
N GLY A 322 -5.60 21.51 3.04
CA GLY A 322 -5.22 22.85 3.48
C GLY A 322 -4.11 22.90 4.53
N LEU A 323 -4.14 23.90 5.39
CA LEU A 323 -3.06 24.23 6.36
C LEU A 323 -3.16 23.36 7.63
N TRP A 324 -2.90 22.07 7.52
CA TRP A 324 -2.96 21.17 8.66
C TRP A 324 -1.60 20.98 9.38
N ALA A 325 -0.49 21.45 8.79
CA ALA A 325 0.85 21.29 9.35
C ALA A 325 0.99 21.88 10.76
N SER A 326 1.73 21.21 11.64
CA SER A 326 2.06 21.74 12.97
C SER A 326 2.94 22.99 12.87
N LYS A 327 2.94 23.82 13.91
CA LYS A 327 3.77 25.04 13.96
C LYS A 327 5.28 24.74 13.71
N LYS A 328 5.77 23.60 14.20
CA LYS A 328 7.15 23.12 13.94
C LYS A 328 7.42 22.80 12.46
N GLU A 329 6.43 22.22 11.78
CA GLU A 329 6.57 21.90 10.36
C GLU A 329 6.49 23.15 9.48
N LYS A 330 5.65 24.12 9.86
CA LYS A 330 5.57 25.44 9.18
C LYS A 330 6.90 26.19 9.26
N THR A 331 7.51 26.28 10.45
CA THR A 331 8.81 26.95 10.65
C THR A 331 9.93 26.27 9.86
N LYS A 332 9.87 24.95 9.70
CA LYS A 332 10.84 24.18 8.91
C LYS A 332 10.65 24.36 7.41
N GLN A 333 9.39 24.46 6.95
CA GLN A 333 9.06 24.74 5.53
C GLN A 333 9.43 26.17 5.13
N GLU A 334 9.27 27.15 6.00
CA GLU A 334 9.70 28.53 5.79
C GLU A 334 11.21 28.66 5.70
N ARG A 335 11.98 27.93 6.54
CA ARG A 335 13.46 27.92 6.47
C ARG A 335 14.03 27.23 5.24
N VAL A 336 13.26 26.38 4.57
CA VAL A 336 13.67 25.71 3.32
C VAL A 336 13.35 26.55 2.08
N LYS A 337 12.49 27.58 2.24
CA LYS A 337 12.13 28.51 1.15
C LYS A 337 13.01 29.76 1.11
N LEU A 338 13.84 30.00 2.11
CA LEU A 338 14.88 31.01 2.16
C LEU A 338 16.25 30.38 1.82
#